data_a6395827f9e3a3add2ed99e4920a6175
#
_entry.id   a6395827f9e3a3add2ed99e4920a6175
#
_cell.length_a   1.000
_cell.length_b   1.000
_cell.length_c   1.000
_cell.angle_alpha   90.00
_cell.angle_beta   90.00
_cell.angle_gamma   90.00
#
_symmetry.space_group_name_H-M   'P 1'
#
loop_
_entity.id
_entity.type
_entity.pdbx_description
1 polymer ?
#
loop_
_entity_poly.entity_id
_entity_poly.type
_entity_poly.pdbx_seq_one_letter_code
_entity_poly.pdbx_strand_id
1 'polypeptide(L)'
;MSSNLRNERVRKELMREISDILRKEIRGLAGVVSITDVEVSHDNSFAKVFYSVFGSDDQKKKSIDTIIASISKIRYEVGRRIRLRLTPELRFIPDDSIERGSRVTEILNKISRGEV
;
A
#
# COMPACT_ATOMS: atom_id res chain seq x y z
N MET A 1 -18.24 8.68 16.69
CA MET A 1 -16.95 9.40 16.61
C MET A 1 -15.79 8.58 17.10
N SER A 2 -15.93 7.88 18.22
CA SER A 2 -14.84 7.04 18.72
C SER A 2 -14.44 5.94 17.71
N SER A 3 -15.39 5.39 16.95
CA SER A 3 -15.10 4.37 15.95
C SER A 3 -14.25 4.91 14.80
N ASN A 4 -14.50 6.17 14.37
CA ASN A 4 -13.69 6.80 13.32
C ASN A 4 -12.25 7.05 13.78
N LEU A 5 -12.08 7.50 15.01
CA LEU A 5 -10.76 7.70 15.59
C LEU A 5 -10.02 6.39 15.76
N ARG A 6 -10.72 5.34 16.16
CA ARG A 6 -10.15 4.01 16.34
C ARG A 6 -9.70 3.45 14.98
N ASN A 7 -10.54 3.56 13.95
CA ASN A 7 -10.18 3.10 12.61
C ASN A 7 -9.00 3.88 12.05
N GLU A 8 -8.94 5.18 12.30
CA GLU A 8 -7.83 6.00 11.84
C GLU A 8 -6.52 5.60 12.51
N ARG A 9 -6.55 5.26 13.79
CA ARG A 9 -5.37 4.77 14.50
C ARG A 9 -4.90 3.43 13.92
N VAL A 10 -5.83 2.51 13.70
CA VAL A 10 -5.52 1.19 13.11
C VAL A 10 -4.96 1.38 11.71
N ARG A 11 -5.56 2.26 10.91
CA ARG A 11 -5.08 2.56 9.56
C ARG A 11 -3.62 3.02 9.58
N LYS A 12 -3.29 3.96 10.44
CA LYS A 12 -1.92 4.50 10.54
C LYS A 12 -0.93 3.44 11.01
N GLU A 13 -1.32 2.63 11.98
CA GLU A 13 -0.47 1.55 12.47
C GLU A 13 -0.24 0.51 11.37
N LEU A 14 -1.29 0.15 10.63
CA LEU A 14 -1.16 -0.80 9.52
C LEU A 14 -0.24 -0.25 8.44
N MET A 15 -0.40 1.02 8.06
CA MET A 15 0.48 1.64 7.06
C MET A 15 1.94 1.54 7.48
N ARG A 16 2.23 1.93 8.70
CA ARG A 16 3.60 1.95 9.22
C ARG A 16 4.19 0.56 9.29
N GLU A 17 3.44 -0.37 9.89
CA GLU A 17 3.96 -1.73 10.11
C GLU A 17 4.05 -2.52 8.82
N ILE A 18 3.07 -2.42 7.91
CA ILE A 18 3.15 -3.11 6.63
C ILE A 18 4.31 -2.58 5.80
N SER A 19 4.51 -1.25 5.79
CA SER A 19 5.66 -0.66 5.08
C SER A 19 6.98 -1.22 5.62
N ASP A 20 7.10 -1.33 6.94
CA ASP A 20 8.29 -1.88 7.57
C ASP A 20 8.47 -3.37 7.28
N ILE A 21 7.39 -4.13 7.32
CA ILE A 21 7.41 -5.57 6.99
C ILE A 21 7.88 -5.78 5.56
N LEU A 22 7.35 -5.03 4.60
CA LEU A 22 7.77 -5.15 3.21
C LEU A 22 9.26 -4.88 3.06
N ARG A 23 9.76 -3.87 3.75
CA ARG A 23 11.17 -3.50 3.66
C ARG A 23 12.10 -4.51 4.31
N LYS A 24 11.71 -5.03 5.48
CA LYS A 24 12.61 -5.86 6.29
C LYS A 24 12.40 -7.36 6.15
N GLU A 25 11.15 -7.80 5.94
CA GLU A 25 10.81 -9.21 6.03
C GLU A 25 10.52 -9.86 4.67
N ILE A 26 10.24 -9.08 3.65
CA ILE A 26 9.86 -9.61 2.34
C ILE A 26 11.03 -9.47 1.38
N ARG A 27 11.51 -10.62 0.87
CA ARG A 27 12.58 -10.66 -0.11
C ARG A 27 11.99 -10.81 -1.51
N GLY A 28 12.71 -10.31 -2.50
CA GLY A 28 12.32 -10.44 -3.88
C GLY A 28 11.55 -9.24 -4.44
N LEU A 29 11.39 -8.18 -3.64
CA LEU A 29 10.84 -6.94 -4.15
C LEU A 29 11.87 -6.24 -5.03
N ALA A 30 11.41 -5.67 -6.14
CA ALA A 30 12.24 -4.95 -7.10
C ALA A 30 11.66 -3.56 -7.32
N GLY A 31 12.51 -2.61 -7.72
CA GLY A 31 12.10 -1.22 -7.82
C GLY A 31 11.82 -0.64 -6.44
N VAL A 32 10.98 0.39 -6.38
CA VAL A 32 10.60 1.03 -5.13
C VAL A 32 9.13 0.75 -4.86
N VAL A 33 8.84 0.02 -3.80
CA VAL A 33 7.48 -0.31 -3.37
C VAL A 33 7.09 0.62 -2.24
N SER A 34 5.95 1.29 -2.39
CA SER A 34 5.44 2.23 -1.39
C SER A 34 3.99 1.90 -1.07
N ILE A 35 3.63 1.91 0.19
CA ILE A 35 2.24 1.83 0.61
C ILE A 35 1.66 3.24 0.51
N THR A 36 0.64 3.41 -0.32
CA THR A 36 0.08 4.73 -0.58
C THR A 36 -1.12 5.04 0.31
N ASP A 37 -1.87 4.03 0.71
CA ASP A 37 -3.00 4.22 1.61
C ASP A 37 -3.45 2.87 2.17
N VAL A 38 -4.25 2.93 3.21
CA VAL A 38 -4.91 1.76 3.80
C VAL A 38 -6.35 2.16 4.13
N GLU A 39 -7.29 1.32 3.74
CA GLU A 39 -8.70 1.48 4.12
C GLU A 39 -9.11 0.30 4.99
N VAL A 40 -9.60 0.59 6.18
CA VAL A 40 -9.98 -0.44 7.15
C VAL A 40 -11.50 -0.49 7.24
N SER A 41 -12.05 -1.70 7.22
CA SER A 41 -13.51 -1.86 7.39
C SER A 41 -13.92 -1.39 8.79
N HIS A 42 -15.21 -1.06 8.92
CA HIS A 42 -15.74 -0.50 10.16
C HIS A 42 -15.48 -1.40 11.38
N ASP A 43 -15.55 -2.70 11.19
CA ASP A 43 -15.33 -3.69 12.26
C ASP A 43 -13.89 -4.19 12.36
N ASN A 44 -12.96 -3.60 11.59
CA ASN A 44 -11.54 -3.97 11.55
C ASN A 44 -11.27 -5.40 11.08
N SER A 45 -12.24 -6.05 10.41
CA SER A 45 -12.06 -7.43 9.94
C SER A 45 -11.36 -7.51 8.60
N PHE A 46 -11.28 -6.41 7.87
CA PHE A 46 -10.79 -6.37 6.50
C PHE A 46 -10.04 -5.05 6.25
N ALA A 47 -8.94 -5.13 5.54
CA ALA A 47 -8.18 -3.93 5.17
C ALA A 47 -7.73 -4.03 3.71
N LYS A 48 -7.95 -2.94 2.98
CA LYS A 48 -7.40 -2.75 1.64
C LYS A 48 -6.10 -1.99 1.77
N VAL A 49 -5.04 -2.55 1.24
CA VAL A 49 -3.71 -1.95 1.29
C VAL A 49 -3.34 -1.52 -0.13
N PHE A 50 -3.33 -0.22 -0.35
CA PHE A 50 -2.98 0.35 -1.64
C PHE A 50 -1.47 0.55 -1.71
N TYR A 51 -0.87 0.12 -2.81
CA TYR A 51 0.58 0.22 -2.98
C TYR A 51 0.93 0.62 -4.40
N SER A 52 2.08 1.24 -4.56
CA SER A 52 2.62 1.53 -5.88
C SER A 52 4.03 0.95 -5.99
N VAL A 53 4.41 0.61 -7.21
CA VAL A 53 5.75 0.13 -7.52
C VAL A 53 6.35 1.06 -8.57
N PHE A 54 7.47 1.67 -8.22
CA PHE A 54 8.21 2.53 -9.13
C PHE A 54 9.35 1.73 -9.72
N GLY A 55 9.38 1.58 -11.04
CA GLY A 55 10.41 0.81 -11.70
C GLY A 55 9.99 0.40 -13.10
N SER A 56 10.78 -0.48 -13.70
CA SER A 56 10.48 -1.06 -15.01
C SER A 56 9.25 -1.98 -14.93
N ASP A 57 8.71 -2.34 -16.08
CA ASP A 57 7.58 -3.27 -16.12
C ASP A 57 7.92 -4.61 -15.49
N ASP A 58 9.15 -5.10 -15.72
CA ASP A 58 9.62 -6.36 -15.11
C ASP A 58 9.72 -6.23 -13.60
N GLN A 59 10.21 -5.11 -13.11
CA GLN A 59 10.31 -4.86 -11.67
C GLN A 59 8.93 -4.77 -11.03
N LYS A 60 7.99 -4.09 -11.69
CA LYS A 60 6.62 -3.99 -11.21
C LYS A 60 5.98 -5.37 -11.10
N LYS A 61 6.09 -6.17 -12.15
CA LYS A 61 5.53 -7.53 -12.17
C LYS A 61 6.12 -8.38 -11.06
N LYS A 62 7.44 -8.34 -10.91
CA LYS A 62 8.14 -9.12 -9.89
C LYS A 62 7.66 -8.74 -8.48
N SER A 63 7.53 -7.45 -8.22
CA SER A 63 7.09 -6.97 -6.91
C SER A 63 5.63 -7.32 -6.63
N ILE A 64 4.75 -7.18 -7.63
CA ILE A 64 3.34 -7.55 -7.48
C ILE A 64 3.22 -9.03 -7.17
N ASP A 65 3.91 -9.89 -7.95
CA ASP A 65 3.86 -11.33 -7.74
C ASP A 65 4.41 -11.70 -6.36
N THR A 66 5.49 -11.05 -5.93
CA THR A 66 6.10 -11.30 -4.62
C THR A 66 5.16 -10.90 -3.49
N ILE A 67 4.50 -9.76 -3.60
CA ILE A 67 3.54 -9.30 -2.59
C ILE A 67 2.38 -10.28 -2.47
N ILE A 68 1.81 -10.70 -3.60
CA ILE A 68 0.68 -11.64 -3.61
C ILE A 68 1.10 -12.97 -2.96
N ALA A 69 2.28 -13.47 -3.29
CA ALA A 69 2.79 -14.71 -2.71
C ALA A 69 3.12 -14.58 -1.21
N SER A 70 3.29 -13.36 -0.71
CA SER A 70 3.72 -13.10 0.66
C SER A 70 2.60 -12.64 1.57
N ILE A 71 1.36 -12.59 1.11
CA ILE A 71 0.24 -12.04 1.90
C ILE A 71 0.10 -12.74 3.25
N SER A 72 0.18 -14.06 3.27
CA SER A 72 0.08 -14.84 4.51
C SER A 72 1.18 -14.48 5.50
N LYS A 73 2.40 -14.32 5.02
CA LYS A 73 3.53 -13.93 5.85
C LYS A 73 3.36 -12.51 6.38
N ILE A 74 2.91 -11.60 5.51
CA ILE A 74 2.67 -10.20 5.91
C ILE A 74 1.59 -10.16 6.99
N ARG A 75 0.50 -10.88 6.81
CA ARG A 75 -0.58 -10.93 7.78
C ARG A 75 -0.12 -11.50 9.12
N TYR A 76 0.69 -12.54 9.08
CA TYR A 76 1.29 -13.11 10.29
C TYR A 76 2.12 -12.07 11.04
N GLU A 77 2.97 -11.34 10.32
CA GLU A 77 3.81 -10.32 10.94
C GLU A 77 2.97 -9.16 11.50
N VAL A 78 1.91 -8.76 10.81
CA VAL A 78 0.98 -7.76 11.31
C VAL A 78 0.39 -8.22 12.65
N GLY A 79 -0.04 -9.47 12.72
CA GLY A 79 -0.60 -10.02 13.96
C GLY A 79 0.37 -10.03 15.12
N ARG A 80 1.67 -10.20 14.83
CA ARG A 80 2.72 -10.14 15.85
C ARG A 80 2.99 -8.73 16.34
N ARG A 81 2.88 -7.75 15.47
CA ARG A 81 3.32 -6.37 15.74
C ARG A 81 2.22 -5.48 16.27
N ILE A 82 0.99 -5.74 15.87
CA ILE A 82 -0.14 -4.90 16.25
C ILE A 82 -1.09 -5.72 17.12
N ARG A 83 -1.41 -5.17 18.30
CA ARG A 83 -2.33 -5.81 19.21
C ARG A 83 -3.76 -5.48 18.82
N LEU A 84 -4.30 -6.29 17.92
CA LEU A 84 -5.70 -6.22 17.52
C LEU A 84 -6.41 -7.47 17.99
N ARG A 85 -7.69 -7.35 18.28
CA ARG A 85 -8.50 -8.49 18.68
C ARG A 85 -8.48 -9.59 17.63
N LEU A 86 -8.56 -9.18 16.37
CA LEU A 86 -8.42 -10.05 15.22
C LEU A 86 -7.52 -9.36 14.22
N THR A 87 -6.62 -10.12 13.61
CA THR A 87 -5.81 -9.59 12.51
C THR A 87 -6.70 -9.47 11.28
N PRO A 88 -6.82 -8.29 10.68
CA PRO A 88 -7.69 -8.12 9.52
C PRO A 88 -7.19 -8.95 8.34
N GLU A 89 -8.13 -9.35 7.50
CA GLU A 89 -7.80 -9.88 6.20
C GLU A 89 -7.23 -8.77 5.34
N LEU A 90 -6.12 -9.03 4.67
CA LEU A 90 -5.44 -8.00 3.87
C LEU A 90 -5.65 -8.25 2.39
N ARG A 91 -6.03 -7.20 1.67
CA ARG A 91 -6.07 -7.21 0.22
C ARG A 91 -5.16 -6.12 -0.29
N PHE A 92 -4.17 -6.51 -1.10
CA PHE A 92 -3.23 -5.56 -1.69
C PHE A 92 -3.74 -5.15 -3.06
N ILE A 93 -3.87 -3.85 -3.27
CA ILE A 93 -4.43 -3.27 -4.49
C ILE A 93 -3.39 -2.34 -5.09
N PRO A 94 -2.94 -2.60 -6.33
CA PRO A 94 -2.04 -1.67 -7.00
C PRO A 94 -2.69 -0.32 -7.18
N ASP A 95 -1.96 0.72 -6.80
CA ASP A 95 -2.43 2.10 -6.87
C ASP A 95 -1.51 2.89 -7.79
N ASP A 96 -2.02 3.31 -8.92
CA ASP A 96 -1.29 4.08 -9.91
C ASP A 96 -1.51 5.59 -9.78
N SER A 97 -2.12 6.03 -8.67
CA SER A 97 -2.44 7.44 -8.47
C SER A 97 -1.21 8.35 -8.56
N ILE A 98 -0.05 7.89 -8.10
CA ILE A 98 1.18 8.66 -8.18
C ILE A 98 1.58 8.86 -9.65
N GLU A 99 1.56 7.80 -10.46
CA GLU A 99 1.88 7.88 -11.88
C GLU A 99 0.85 8.74 -12.62
N ARG A 100 -0.44 8.55 -12.32
CA ARG A 100 -1.50 9.36 -12.90
C ARG A 100 -1.34 10.82 -12.51
N GLY A 101 -1.01 11.10 -11.27
CA GLY A 101 -0.75 12.44 -10.80
C GLY A 101 0.40 13.10 -11.53
N SER A 102 1.49 12.39 -11.74
CA SER A 102 2.64 12.87 -12.51
C SER A 102 2.25 13.20 -13.95
N ARG A 103 1.47 12.32 -14.59
CA ARG A 103 0.99 12.55 -15.96
C ARG A 103 0.09 13.76 -16.04
N VAL A 104 -0.82 13.92 -15.09
CA VAL A 104 -1.71 15.09 -15.05
C VAL A 104 -0.89 16.37 -14.89
N THR A 105 0.11 16.36 -14.03
CA THR A 105 1.00 17.50 -13.82
C THR A 105 1.74 17.85 -15.11
N GLU A 106 2.27 16.85 -15.82
CA GLU A 106 2.93 17.07 -17.11
C GLU A 106 1.99 17.69 -18.14
N ILE A 107 0.78 17.15 -18.23
CA ILE A 107 -0.23 17.66 -19.17
C ILE A 107 -0.57 19.12 -18.86
N LEU A 108 -0.78 19.44 -17.59
CA LEU A 108 -1.08 20.80 -17.16
C LEU A 108 0.09 21.75 -17.47
N ASN A 109 1.31 21.31 -17.25
CA ASN A 109 2.49 22.10 -17.57
C ASN A 109 2.59 22.37 -19.07
N LYS A 110 2.32 21.36 -19.90
CA LYS A 110 2.32 21.52 -21.36
C LYS A 110 1.24 22.50 -21.80
N ILE A 111 0.05 22.42 -21.23
CA ILE A 111 -1.04 23.35 -21.53
C ILE A 111 -0.63 24.77 -21.17
N SER A 112 -0.04 24.95 -19.99
CA SER A 112 0.42 26.27 -19.52
C SER A 112 1.49 26.87 -20.43
N ARG A 113 2.31 26.00 -21.05
CA ARG A 113 3.36 26.45 -21.99
C ARG A 113 2.88 26.56 -23.43
N GLY A 114 1.63 26.24 -23.69
CA GLY A 114 1.08 26.28 -25.03
C GLY A 114 1.55 25.15 -25.94
N GLU A 115 1.93 24.03 -25.38
CA GLU A 115 2.47 22.88 -26.12
C GLU A 115 1.42 21.85 -26.54
N VAL A 116 0.17 22.14 -26.28
CA VAL A 116 -0.93 21.22 -26.61
C VAL A 116 -1.58 21.57 -27.93
#